data_e887dfef52d7e4b06fdff24236227ed4
#
_entry.id   e887dfef52d7e4b06fdff24236227ed4
#
_cell.length_a   1.000
_cell.length_b   1.000
_cell.length_c   1.000
_cell.angle_alpha   90.00
_cell.angle_beta   90.00
_cell.angle_gamma   90.00
#
_symmetry.space_group_name_H-M   'P 1'
#
loop_
_entity.id
_entity.type
_entity.pdbx_description
1 polymer ?
#
loop_
_entity_poly.entity_id
_entity_poly.type
_entity_poly.pdbx_seq_one_letter_code
_entity_poly.pdbx_strand_id
1 'polypeptide(L)'
;MDSKKYSTLKERFLRYVKFNTRSDEASETIPSTPSQMEFAKMLKKELEELGLSNIFINKACFVNATLPSNIDKKVATVGFIAHMDTADFNAEGINPQIVENYDGKDIVLNKEQNIVLKVEEFPNLKNYVSKTLITTDGTTLLGADDKSGIVEIIEAVKYLKEHPEIKHGDIKIAFGPDEEIGRGADYFDVKEFAADYAYTMDGGPVGELEYESFNAAQAKFKIKGVSVHPGTAKGKMINASLIASEIIEMFPKDEVPEKTEGYEGFYFLDEMKSNCEEGEVVYIIRDHDKAKFLAKKEFVKELVEKINKKYGREVVKLELKDEYYNMGEIIKDHMYVVDIAKQAMENLGIKPLIKAIRGGTDGSKISFMGLPTPNIFAGGENFHGKYEFVALESMEKATDVIVEIIKLNAER
;
A
#
# COMPACT_ATOMS: atom_id res chain seq x y z
N MET A 1 -15.38 -33.41 9.89
CA MET A 1 -14.34 -32.40 10.18
C MET A 1 -13.65 -32.17 8.87
N ASP A 2 -14.05 -31.15 8.15
CA ASP A 2 -13.30 -30.76 6.95
C ASP A 2 -11.91 -30.33 7.39
N SER A 3 -10.88 -31.03 6.90
CA SER A 3 -9.51 -30.57 7.04
C SER A 3 -9.49 -29.18 6.42
N LYS A 4 -9.17 -28.14 7.22
CA LYS A 4 -9.10 -26.78 6.70
C LYS A 4 -8.20 -26.79 5.48
N LYS A 5 -8.71 -26.30 4.35
CA LYS A 5 -8.03 -26.28 3.04
C LYS A 5 -6.63 -25.68 3.16
N TYR A 6 -6.47 -24.65 3.98
CA TYR A 6 -5.20 -23.97 4.27
C TYR A 6 -4.84 -24.15 5.75
N SER A 7 -4.36 -25.34 6.11
CA SER A 7 -4.17 -25.73 7.51
C SER A 7 -3.14 -24.92 8.28
N THR A 8 -2.19 -24.29 7.60
CA THR A 8 -1.09 -23.51 8.20
C THR A 8 -1.28 -21.98 8.11
N LEU A 9 -2.32 -21.51 7.43
CA LEU A 9 -2.58 -20.08 7.19
C LEU A 9 -2.61 -19.25 8.49
N LYS A 10 -3.47 -19.64 9.45
CA LYS A 10 -3.61 -18.94 10.74
C LYS A 10 -2.29 -18.89 11.52
N GLU A 11 -1.61 -20.05 11.64
CA GLU A 11 -0.36 -20.14 12.40
C GLU A 11 0.78 -19.34 11.76
N ARG A 12 0.85 -19.37 10.43
CA ARG A 12 1.83 -18.58 9.64
C ARG A 12 1.58 -17.10 9.85
N PHE A 13 0.35 -16.62 9.72
CA PHE A 13 -0.01 -15.23 9.95
C PHE A 13 0.37 -14.77 11.36
N LEU A 14 -0.05 -15.51 12.40
CA LEU A 14 0.28 -15.18 13.79
C LEU A 14 1.78 -15.17 14.09
N ARG A 15 2.58 -15.92 13.32
CA ARG A 15 4.04 -15.90 13.41
C ARG A 15 4.63 -14.66 12.70
N TYR A 16 4.12 -14.32 11.51
CA TYR A 16 4.67 -13.24 10.69
C TYR A 16 4.40 -11.86 11.30
N VAL A 17 3.21 -11.62 11.82
CA VAL A 17 2.88 -10.33 12.43
C VAL A 17 3.73 -9.98 13.65
N LYS A 18 4.36 -10.96 14.28
CA LYS A 18 5.27 -10.73 15.41
C LYS A 18 6.62 -10.12 15.03
N PHE A 19 6.97 -10.12 13.75
CA PHE A 19 8.15 -9.40 13.27
C PHE A 19 7.83 -7.91 13.20
N ASN A 20 8.58 -7.10 13.93
CA ASN A 20 8.52 -5.65 13.78
C ASN A 20 9.29 -5.26 12.51
N THR A 21 8.56 -5.01 11.44
CA THR A 21 9.11 -4.61 10.13
C THR A 21 8.71 -3.20 9.74
N ARG A 22 8.39 -2.34 10.73
CA ARG A 22 8.04 -0.94 10.48
C ARG A 22 9.12 -0.27 9.62
N SER A 23 8.70 0.36 8.54
CA SER A 23 9.56 1.18 7.69
C SER A 23 9.90 2.51 8.35
N ASP A 24 10.98 3.17 7.91
CA ASP A 24 11.47 4.43 8.44
C ASP A 24 11.72 5.41 7.28
N GLU A 25 10.83 6.39 7.12
CA GLU A 25 10.94 7.39 6.06
C GLU A 25 12.20 8.26 6.19
N ALA A 26 12.72 8.45 7.41
CA ALA A 26 13.93 9.22 7.65
C ALA A 26 15.23 8.46 7.29
N SER A 27 15.16 7.15 7.11
CA SER A 27 16.31 6.33 6.71
C SER A 27 16.69 6.57 5.24
N GLU A 28 17.99 6.56 4.94
CA GLU A 28 18.53 6.63 3.58
C GLU A 28 18.90 5.25 3.00
N THR A 29 18.69 4.17 3.78
CA THR A 29 19.02 2.81 3.35
C THR A 29 17.83 2.09 2.70
N ILE A 30 18.13 1.00 1.97
CA ILE A 30 17.15 0.03 1.46
C ILE A 30 17.60 -1.37 1.93
N PRO A 31 16.78 -2.09 2.69
CA PRO A 31 15.52 -1.63 3.30
C PRO A 31 15.77 -0.51 4.32
N SER A 32 14.73 0.27 4.61
CA SER A 32 14.83 1.40 5.55
C SER A 32 15.13 0.96 6.98
N THR A 33 14.75 -0.27 7.33
CA THR A 33 15.03 -0.87 8.65
C THR A 33 15.65 -2.27 8.50
N PRO A 34 16.66 -2.61 9.36
CA PRO A 34 17.33 -3.92 9.30
C PRO A 34 16.39 -5.11 9.55
N SER A 35 15.31 -4.91 10.29
CA SER A 35 14.34 -5.96 10.61
C SER A 35 13.61 -6.50 9.39
N GLN A 36 13.43 -5.71 8.34
CA GLN A 36 12.89 -6.19 7.07
C GLN A 36 13.82 -7.22 6.42
N MET A 37 15.14 -7.01 6.46
CA MET A 37 16.10 -8.00 5.96
C MET A 37 16.08 -9.31 6.78
N GLU A 38 15.88 -9.24 8.10
CA GLU A 38 15.75 -10.45 8.92
C GLU A 38 14.47 -11.22 8.59
N PHE A 39 13.37 -10.51 8.35
CA PHE A 39 12.12 -11.10 7.88
C PHE A 39 12.28 -11.71 6.48
N ALA A 40 12.95 -11.03 5.56
CA ALA A 40 13.27 -11.53 4.22
C ALA A 40 14.07 -12.84 4.27
N LYS A 41 15.06 -12.95 5.16
CA LYS A 41 15.83 -14.19 5.35
C LYS A 41 14.96 -15.35 5.85
N MET A 42 14.02 -15.05 6.75
CA MET A 42 13.07 -16.06 7.24
C MET A 42 12.14 -16.53 6.13
N LEU A 43 11.58 -15.60 5.33
CA LEU A 43 10.75 -15.92 4.18
C LEU A 43 11.49 -16.76 3.14
N LYS A 44 12.74 -16.36 2.81
CA LYS A 44 13.60 -17.12 1.89
C LYS A 44 13.73 -18.58 2.35
N LYS A 45 14.04 -18.80 3.63
CA LYS A 45 14.19 -20.14 4.20
C LYS A 45 12.89 -20.94 4.09
N GLU A 46 11.75 -20.33 4.36
CA GLU A 46 10.45 -21.00 4.27
C GLU A 46 10.10 -21.40 2.82
N LEU A 47 10.43 -20.54 1.84
CA LEU A 47 10.26 -20.86 0.42
C LEU A 47 11.21 -21.99 -0.03
N GLU A 48 12.43 -22.07 0.53
CA GLU A 48 13.37 -23.18 0.33
C GLU A 48 12.80 -24.51 0.90
N GLU A 49 12.25 -24.45 2.12
CA GLU A 49 11.61 -25.61 2.76
C GLU A 49 10.38 -26.10 1.98
N LEU A 50 9.63 -25.17 1.36
CA LEU A 50 8.56 -25.50 0.42
C LEU A 50 9.08 -26.06 -0.91
N GLY A 51 10.37 -25.99 -1.17
CA GLY A 51 11.02 -26.53 -2.38
C GLY A 51 10.64 -25.78 -3.65
N LEU A 52 10.58 -24.46 -3.60
CA LEU A 52 10.48 -23.61 -4.78
C LEU A 52 11.85 -23.51 -5.48
N SER A 53 11.88 -22.91 -6.66
CA SER A 53 13.09 -22.71 -7.46
C SER A 53 13.46 -21.21 -7.51
N ASN A 54 14.70 -20.92 -7.91
CA ASN A 54 15.22 -19.56 -8.12
C ASN A 54 14.95 -18.64 -6.91
N ILE A 55 15.25 -19.12 -5.71
CA ILE A 55 15.00 -18.39 -4.48
C ILE A 55 16.24 -17.57 -4.11
N PHE A 56 16.07 -16.26 -4.05
CA PHE A 56 17.16 -15.35 -3.64
C PHE A 56 16.60 -14.07 -3.05
N ILE A 57 17.43 -13.37 -2.29
CA ILE A 57 17.18 -11.99 -1.85
C ILE A 57 18.11 -11.11 -2.67
N ASN A 58 17.55 -10.14 -3.38
CA ASN A 58 18.37 -9.22 -4.16
C ASN A 58 18.95 -8.07 -3.30
N LYS A 59 19.73 -7.19 -3.92
CA LYS A 59 20.41 -6.08 -3.21
C LYS A 59 19.45 -5.08 -2.57
N ALA A 60 18.22 -4.98 -3.09
CA ALA A 60 17.17 -4.11 -2.59
C ALA A 60 16.24 -4.81 -1.58
N CYS A 61 16.63 -5.99 -1.07
CA CYS A 61 15.86 -6.78 -0.10
C CYS A 61 14.58 -7.43 -0.64
N PHE A 62 14.36 -7.50 -1.97
CA PHE A 62 13.27 -8.31 -2.51
C PHE A 62 13.59 -9.79 -2.39
N VAL A 63 12.68 -10.55 -1.77
CA VAL A 63 12.70 -12.00 -1.77
C VAL A 63 12.00 -12.50 -3.03
N ASN A 64 12.73 -13.16 -3.92
CA ASN A 64 12.18 -13.71 -5.15
C ASN A 64 12.13 -15.23 -5.11
N ALA A 65 11.10 -15.83 -5.72
CA ALA A 65 10.98 -17.26 -5.89
C ALA A 65 10.17 -17.63 -7.14
N THR A 66 10.29 -18.87 -7.58
CA THR A 66 9.51 -19.42 -8.70
C THR A 66 8.93 -20.77 -8.33
N LEU A 67 7.64 -20.96 -8.54
CA LEU A 67 7.03 -22.28 -8.66
C LEU A 67 7.05 -22.65 -10.15
N PRO A 68 7.88 -23.63 -10.55
CA PRO A 68 7.98 -24.04 -11.96
C PRO A 68 6.69 -24.63 -12.50
N SER A 69 6.42 -24.40 -13.76
CA SER A 69 5.28 -24.98 -14.51
C SER A 69 5.18 -26.50 -14.34
N ASN A 70 3.95 -27.02 -14.26
CA ASN A 70 3.65 -28.45 -14.31
C ASN A 70 2.94 -28.87 -15.60
N ILE A 71 2.98 -28.02 -16.64
CA ILE A 71 2.43 -28.28 -17.99
C ILE A 71 3.47 -28.04 -19.06
N ASP A 72 3.35 -28.75 -20.20
CA ASP A 72 4.22 -28.58 -21.36
C ASP A 72 3.79 -27.40 -22.27
N LYS A 73 2.51 -26.98 -22.16
CA LYS A 73 1.97 -25.84 -22.92
C LYS A 73 2.61 -24.54 -22.42
N LYS A 74 3.08 -23.70 -23.36
CA LYS A 74 3.53 -22.36 -23.02
C LYS A 74 2.32 -21.47 -22.72
N VAL A 75 2.24 -20.97 -21.50
CA VAL A 75 1.26 -19.98 -21.04
C VAL A 75 1.99 -18.77 -20.46
N ALA A 76 1.28 -17.68 -20.23
CA ALA A 76 1.86 -16.51 -19.61
C ALA A 76 2.38 -16.81 -18.20
N THR A 77 3.51 -16.23 -17.82
CA THR A 77 4.04 -16.31 -16.47
C THR A 77 3.35 -15.25 -15.60
N VAL A 78 2.67 -15.69 -14.55
CA VAL A 78 1.98 -14.80 -13.62
C VAL A 78 2.81 -14.55 -12.36
N GLY A 79 2.84 -13.28 -11.92
CA GLY A 79 3.49 -12.89 -10.68
C GLY A 79 2.51 -12.56 -9.57
N PHE A 80 2.91 -12.79 -8.30
CA PHE A 80 2.22 -12.31 -7.10
C PHE A 80 3.22 -11.60 -6.21
N ILE A 81 2.85 -10.42 -5.75
CA ILE A 81 3.70 -9.50 -5.01
C ILE A 81 2.99 -9.08 -3.74
N ALA A 82 3.73 -8.95 -2.65
CA ALA A 82 3.27 -8.42 -1.37
C ALA A 82 4.42 -7.69 -0.69
N HIS A 83 4.13 -6.74 0.22
CA HIS A 83 5.19 -6.04 0.91
C HIS A 83 5.45 -6.58 2.33
N MET A 84 6.68 -6.43 2.80
CA MET A 84 7.15 -6.96 4.08
C MET A 84 7.05 -5.95 5.22
N ASP A 85 7.15 -4.67 4.90
CA ASP A 85 7.13 -3.61 5.90
C ASP A 85 5.73 -3.33 6.42
N THR A 86 5.65 -2.54 7.45
CA THR A 86 4.41 -2.02 8.03
C THR A 86 4.50 -0.51 8.15
N ALA A 87 3.35 0.15 8.15
CA ALA A 87 3.20 1.59 8.24
C ALA A 87 3.89 2.22 9.46
N ASP A 88 4.03 3.55 9.41
CA ASP A 88 4.59 4.36 10.50
C ASP A 88 3.65 4.44 11.70
N PHE A 89 3.47 3.31 12.37
CA PHE A 89 2.77 3.17 13.65
C PHE A 89 3.55 2.22 14.55
N ASN A 90 3.24 2.20 15.86
CA ASN A 90 3.91 1.30 16.79
C ASN A 90 3.71 -0.17 16.37
N ALA A 91 4.81 -0.86 16.08
CA ALA A 91 4.87 -2.26 15.69
C ALA A 91 5.76 -3.09 16.63
N GLU A 92 6.10 -2.54 17.81
CA GLU A 92 6.93 -3.23 18.78
C GLU A 92 6.09 -4.11 19.71
N GLY A 93 6.40 -5.40 19.74
CA GLY A 93 5.72 -6.35 20.60
C GLY A 93 4.28 -6.66 20.17
N ILE A 94 3.99 -6.73 18.89
CA ILE A 94 2.67 -7.07 18.36
C ILE A 94 2.13 -8.34 19.03
N ASN A 95 0.96 -8.22 19.65
CA ASN A 95 0.29 -9.28 20.36
C ASN A 95 -1.11 -9.54 19.75
N PRO A 96 -1.21 -10.37 18.70
CA PRO A 96 -2.46 -10.63 18.03
C PRO A 96 -3.46 -11.37 18.93
N GLN A 97 -4.72 -10.93 18.91
CA GLN A 97 -5.83 -11.56 19.62
C GLN A 97 -6.79 -12.23 18.65
N ILE A 98 -7.41 -13.32 19.07
CA ILE A 98 -8.34 -14.08 18.25
C ILE A 98 -9.73 -13.94 18.83
N VAL A 99 -10.68 -13.51 18.00
CA VAL A 99 -12.10 -13.44 18.33
C VAL A 99 -12.83 -14.47 17.45
N GLU A 100 -13.07 -15.65 18.01
CA GLU A 100 -13.78 -16.72 17.32
C GLU A 100 -15.28 -16.45 17.26
N ASN A 101 -15.91 -16.76 16.13
CA ASN A 101 -17.35 -16.61 15.92
C ASN A 101 -17.88 -15.24 16.38
N TYR A 102 -17.30 -14.19 15.80
CA TYR A 102 -17.58 -12.80 16.17
C TYR A 102 -19.09 -12.51 16.20
N ASP A 103 -19.57 -11.92 17.28
CA ASP A 103 -21.01 -11.75 17.57
C ASP A 103 -21.60 -10.42 17.08
N GLY A 104 -20.80 -9.57 16.42
CA GLY A 104 -21.25 -8.28 15.88
C GLY A 104 -21.23 -7.14 16.89
N LYS A 105 -20.64 -7.31 18.07
CA LYS A 105 -20.52 -6.28 19.10
C LYS A 105 -19.14 -5.67 19.18
N ASP A 106 -19.00 -4.64 20.02
CA ASP A 106 -17.71 -4.02 20.31
C ASP A 106 -16.69 -5.04 20.84
N ILE A 107 -15.45 -4.92 20.39
CA ILE A 107 -14.34 -5.79 20.80
C ILE A 107 -13.45 -5.02 21.78
N VAL A 108 -13.32 -5.51 23.01
CA VAL A 108 -12.37 -4.95 23.97
C VAL A 108 -10.97 -5.44 23.65
N LEU A 109 -10.14 -4.56 23.06
CA LEU A 109 -8.76 -4.85 22.71
C LEU A 109 -7.86 -4.82 23.96
N ASN A 110 -8.05 -3.82 24.82
CA ASN A 110 -7.26 -3.66 26.05
C ASN A 110 -8.13 -3.14 27.19
N LYS A 111 -8.32 -3.97 28.22
CA LYS A 111 -9.14 -3.60 29.38
C LYS A 111 -8.45 -2.56 30.27
N GLU A 112 -7.15 -2.67 30.46
CA GLU A 112 -6.39 -1.79 31.34
C GLU A 112 -6.30 -0.37 30.80
N GLN A 113 -6.14 -0.24 29.47
CA GLN A 113 -6.06 1.04 28.78
C GLN A 113 -7.41 1.52 28.24
N ASN A 114 -8.49 0.76 28.49
CA ASN A 114 -9.83 1.04 27.98
C ASN A 114 -9.88 1.27 26.46
N ILE A 115 -9.17 0.41 25.71
CA ILE A 115 -9.17 0.46 24.23
C ILE A 115 -10.22 -0.52 23.72
N VAL A 116 -11.18 0.00 22.98
CA VAL A 116 -12.31 -0.75 22.44
C VAL A 116 -12.45 -0.46 20.94
N LEU A 117 -12.49 -1.51 20.15
CA LEU A 117 -12.85 -1.43 18.74
C LEU A 117 -14.38 -1.42 18.64
N LYS A 118 -14.95 -0.23 18.47
CA LYS A 118 -16.40 -0.01 18.57
C LYS A 118 -17.09 -0.11 17.21
N VAL A 119 -18.21 -0.81 17.16
CA VAL A 119 -19.01 -0.94 15.95
C VAL A 119 -19.60 0.40 15.48
N GLU A 120 -19.83 1.35 16.39
CA GLU A 120 -20.29 2.70 16.06
C GLU A 120 -19.22 3.48 15.31
N GLU A 121 -17.95 3.35 15.70
CA GLU A 121 -16.81 4.02 15.08
C GLU A 121 -16.34 3.29 13.81
N PHE A 122 -16.47 1.95 13.79
CA PHE A 122 -16.04 1.07 12.72
C PHE A 122 -17.19 0.16 12.26
N PRO A 123 -18.18 0.68 11.53
CA PRO A 123 -19.38 -0.07 11.15
C PRO A 123 -19.13 -1.23 10.19
N ASN A 124 -17.95 -1.28 9.53
CA ASN A 124 -17.49 -2.38 8.69
C ASN A 124 -17.39 -3.71 9.46
N LEU A 125 -17.19 -3.68 10.79
CA LEU A 125 -17.22 -4.87 11.65
C LEU A 125 -18.50 -5.72 11.49
N LYS A 126 -19.64 -5.10 11.16
CA LYS A 126 -20.91 -5.79 10.94
C LYS A 126 -20.87 -6.81 9.79
N ASN A 127 -19.92 -6.64 8.86
CA ASN A 127 -19.75 -7.54 7.71
C ASN A 127 -19.09 -8.87 8.13
N TYR A 128 -18.56 -8.95 9.35
CA TYR A 128 -17.74 -10.06 9.83
C TYR A 128 -18.40 -10.91 10.91
N VAL A 129 -19.71 -10.74 11.14
CA VAL A 129 -20.46 -11.60 12.08
C VAL A 129 -20.30 -13.07 11.73
N SER A 130 -20.07 -13.91 12.73
CA SER A 130 -19.79 -15.34 12.63
C SER A 130 -18.44 -15.70 12.00
N LYS A 131 -17.54 -14.73 11.82
CA LYS A 131 -16.17 -14.95 11.34
C LYS A 131 -15.17 -15.03 12.50
N THR A 132 -13.99 -15.55 12.19
CA THR A 132 -12.85 -15.54 13.10
C THR A 132 -12.00 -14.32 12.82
N LEU A 133 -12.00 -13.34 13.74
CA LEU A 133 -11.20 -12.14 13.60
C LEU A 133 -9.87 -12.28 14.32
N ILE A 134 -8.81 -11.74 13.70
CA ILE A 134 -7.51 -11.52 14.34
C ILE A 134 -7.34 -10.01 14.46
N THR A 135 -7.17 -9.53 15.70
CA THR A 135 -7.03 -8.10 16.03
C THR A 135 -5.71 -7.86 16.73
N THR A 136 -5.37 -6.58 16.94
CA THR A 136 -4.31 -6.19 17.87
C THR A 136 -4.83 -6.23 19.33
N ASP A 137 -3.92 -5.99 20.28
CA ASP A 137 -4.30 -5.69 21.68
C ASP A 137 -4.50 -4.16 21.92
N GLY A 138 -4.55 -3.37 20.88
CA GLY A 138 -4.74 -1.92 20.91
C GLY A 138 -3.50 -1.10 21.27
N THR A 139 -2.34 -1.73 21.49
CA THR A 139 -1.08 -1.03 21.78
C THR A 139 -0.20 -0.84 20.52
N THR A 140 -0.44 -1.66 19.51
CA THR A 140 0.29 -1.66 18.22
C THR A 140 -0.69 -1.71 17.06
N LEU A 141 -0.19 -1.56 15.82
CA LEU A 141 -0.89 -2.08 14.65
C LEU A 141 -0.87 -3.63 14.67
N LEU A 142 -1.60 -4.28 13.74
CA LEU A 142 -1.55 -5.74 13.56
C LEU A 142 -0.49 -6.16 12.54
N GLY A 143 -0.35 -5.41 11.46
CA GLY A 143 0.50 -5.75 10.30
C GLY A 143 -0.16 -6.74 9.35
N ALA A 144 -1.50 -6.76 9.29
CA ALA A 144 -2.22 -7.47 8.25
C ALA A 144 -1.91 -6.88 6.88
N ASP A 145 -1.71 -5.60 6.83
CA ASP A 145 -1.12 -4.84 5.74
C ASP A 145 0.42 -4.90 5.85
N ASP A 146 1.17 -5.65 5.01
CA ASP A 146 0.61 -6.61 4.02
C ASP A 146 1.11 -8.06 4.28
N LYS A 147 1.30 -8.43 5.55
CA LYS A 147 1.67 -9.81 5.90
C LYS A 147 0.55 -10.82 5.61
N SER A 148 -0.70 -10.36 5.47
CA SER A 148 -1.78 -11.21 4.97
C SER A 148 -1.53 -11.63 3.53
N GLY A 149 -1.20 -10.72 2.64
CA GLY A 149 -0.86 -11.03 1.25
C GLY A 149 0.33 -11.98 1.13
N ILE A 150 1.38 -11.78 1.95
CA ILE A 150 2.52 -12.73 1.99
C ILE A 150 2.04 -14.14 2.35
N VAL A 151 1.23 -14.27 3.39
CA VAL A 151 0.70 -15.57 3.85
C VAL A 151 -0.16 -16.22 2.77
N GLU A 152 -1.03 -15.46 2.13
CA GLU A 152 -1.94 -15.93 1.09
C GLU A 152 -1.20 -16.47 -0.13
N ILE A 153 -0.16 -15.77 -0.58
CA ILE A 153 0.70 -16.21 -1.67
C ILE A 153 1.39 -17.52 -1.30
N ILE A 154 1.97 -17.61 -0.10
CA ILE A 154 2.69 -18.82 0.35
C ILE A 154 1.73 -20.01 0.49
N GLU A 155 0.55 -19.81 1.06
CA GLU A 155 -0.46 -20.88 1.19
C GLU A 155 -0.99 -21.35 -0.17
N ALA A 156 -1.19 -20.43 -1.14
CA ALA A 156 -1.59 -20.80 -2.49
C ALA A 156 -0.54 -21.67 -3.18
N VAL A 157 0.73 -21.31 -3.09
CA VAL A 157 1.83 -22.11 -3.69
C VAL A 157 1.98 -23.47 -3.01
N LYS A 158 1.88 -23.48 -1.65
CA LYS A 158 1.89 -24.72 -0.89
C LYS A 158 0.75 -25.64 -1.35
N TYR A 159 -0.46 -25.10 -1.46
CA TYR A 159 -1.64 -25.85 -1.91
C TYR A 159 -1.44 -26.43 -3.33
N LEU A 160 -0.90 -25.64 -4.27
CA LEU A 160 -0.60 -26.12 -5.62
C LEU A 160 0.45 -27.24 -5.63
N LYS A 161 1.44 -27.20 -4.77
CA LYS A 161 2.43 -28.29 -4.62
C LYS A 161 1.83 -29.56 -4.04
N GLU A 162 0.88 -29.43 -3.12
CA GLU A 162 0.15 -30.56 -2.54
C GLU A 162 -0.89 -31.16 -3.51
N HIS A 163 -1.27 -30.37 -4.54
CA HIS A 163 -2.27 -30.71 -5.55
C HIS A 163 -1.73 -30.64 -7.00
N PRO A 164 -0.80 -31.52 -7.38
CA PRO A 164 -0.15 -31.48 -8.70
C PRO A 164 -1.11 -31.74 -9.87
N GLU A 165 -2.32 -32.19 -9.61
CA GLU A 165 -3.40 -32.28 -10.60
C GLU A 165 -3.87 -30.91 -11.08
N ILE A 166 -3.71 -29.87 -10.28
CA ILE A 166 -3.99 -28.48 -10.67
C ILE A 166 -2.91 -28.02 -11.62
N LYS A 167 -3.29 -27.74 -12.86
CA LYS A 167 -2.37 -27.33 -13.92
C LYS A 167 -2.04 -25.85 -13.83
N HIS A 168 -0.74 -25.52 -14.00
CA HIS A 168 -0.27 -24.14 -13.97
C HIS A 168 1.00 -23.94 -14.80
N GLY A 169 1.20 -22.72 -15.30
CA GLY A 169 2.47 -22.25 -15.85
C GLY A 169 3.47 -21.87 -14.76
N ASP A 170 4.54 -21.20 -15.13
CA ASP A 170 5.47 -20.61 -14.16
C ASP A 170 4.77 -19.53 -13.32
N ILE A 171 5.00 -19.58 -12.01
CA ILE A 171 4.46 -18.60 -11.06
C ILE A 171 5.64 -17.91 -10.38
N LYS A 172 5.67 -16.59 -10.47
CA LYS A 172 6.69 -15.75 -9.83
C LYS A 172 6.16 -15.16 -8.53
N ILE A 173 7.02 -15.08 -7.54
CA ILE A 173 6.71 -14.51 -6.23
C ILE A 173 7.75 -13.48 -5.90
N ALA A 174 7.32 -12.32 -5.42
CA ALA A 174 8.21 -11.31 -4.84
C ALA A 174 7.63 -10.75 -3.54
N PHE A 175 8.48 -10.65 -2.51
CA PHE A 175 8.15 -9.94 -1.29
C PHE A 175 9.10 -8.75 -1.15
N GLY A 176 8.55 -7.53 -1.16
CA GLY A 176 9.30 -6.28 -1.23
C GLY A 176 9.38 -5.51 0.09
N PRO A 177 10.41 -4.67 0.27
CA PRO A 177 10.52 -3.77 1.41
C PRO A 177 9.91 -2.39 1.09
N ASP A 178 9.69 -1.56 2.14
CA ASP A 178 9.52 -0.11 2.07
C ASP A 178 8.37 0.37 1.14
N GLU A 179 7.30 -0.41 1.00
CA GLU A 179 6.09 0.00 0.28
C GLU A 179 5.45 1.20 0.96
N GLU A 180 5.26 1.13 2.27
CA GLU A 180 4.54 2.08 3.11
C GLU A 180 5.16 3.50 3.14
N ILE A 181 6.40 3.60 2.73
CA ILE A 181 7.10 4.88 2.53
C ILE A 181 7.33 5.19 1.03
N GLY A 182 6.69 4.43 0.14
CA GLY A 182 6.66 4.64 -1.30
C GLY A 182 8.01 4.48 -1.99
N ARG A 183 8.95 3.72 -1.43
CA ARG A 183 10.32 3.56 -1.98
C ARG A 183 10.61 2.17 -2.55
N GLY A 184 9.97 1.13 -2.02
CA GLY A 184 10.28 -0.26 -2.37
C GLY A 184 10.24 -0.51 -3.88
N ALA A 185 9.14 -0.17 -4.53
CA ALA A 185 8.96 -0.38 -5.97
C ALA A 185 9.99 0.32 -6.86
N ASP A 186 10.63 1.41 -6.41
CA ASP A 186 11.66 2.10 -7.20
C ASP A 186 12.87 1.19 -7.49
N TYR A 187 13.05 0.14 -6.69
CA TYR A 187 14.14 -0.83 -6.79
C TYR A 187 13.67 -2.20 -7.29
N PHE A 188 12.41 -2.33 -7.70
CA PHE A 188 11.90 -3.58 -8.27
C PHE A 188 12.48 -3.82 -9.65
N ASP A 189 13.10 -4.98 -9.84
CA ASP A 189 13.67 -5.36 -11.14
C ASP A 189 12.69 -6.26 -11.93
N VAL A 190 11.93 -5.65 -12.84
CA VAL A 190 10.96 -6.36 -13.68
C VAL A 190 11.62 -7.44 -14.53
N LYS A 191 12.87 -7.23 -14.97
CA LYS A 191 13.60 -8.22 -15.79
C LYS A 191 14.07 -9.41 -14.96
N GLU A 192 14.50 -9.16 -13.72
CA GLU A 192 14.89 -10.20 -12.76
C GLU A 192 13.66 -11.00 -12.34
N PHE A 193 12.54 -10.33 -12.09
CA PHE A 193 11.26 -10.96 -11.74
C PHE A 193 10.72 -11.83 -12.87
N ALA A 194 10.81 -11.37 -14.12
CA ALA A 194 10.52 -12.10 -15.34
C ALA A 194 9.10 -12.71 -15.38
N ALA A 195 8.08 -11.95 -15.01
CA ALA A 195 6.68 -12.28 -15.25
C ALA A 195 6.12 -11.51 -16.46
N ASP A 196 5.07 -12.02 -17.10
CA ASP A 196 4.34 -11.34 -18.17
C ASP A 196 3.34 -10.32 -17.61
N TYR A 197 2.79 -10.58 -16.44
CA TYR A 197 1.96 -9.69 -15.63
C TYR A 197 1.96 -10.14 -14.17
N ALA A 198 1.53 -9.28 -13.28
CA ALA A 198 1.49 -9.60 -11.85
C ALA A 198 0.24 -9.03 -11.15
N TYR A 199 0.07 -9.38 -9.88
CA TYR A 199 -0.89 -8.80 -8.95
C TYR A 199 -0.17 -8.47 -7.65
N THR A 200 -0.44 -7.30 -7.09
CA THR A 200 -0.18 -7.05 -5.67
C THR A 200 -1.34 -7.59 -4.84
N MET A 201 -1.03 -8.28 -3.75
CA MET A 201 -2.02 -8.81 -2.80
C MET A 201 -2.09 -7.89 -1.59
N ASP A 202 -2.52 -6.64 -1.83
CA ASP A 202 -2.34 -5.50 -0.92
C ASP A 202 -3.64 -4.67 -0.80
N GLY A 203 -4.77 -5.25 -1.19
CA GLY A 203 -6.07 -4.59 -1.07
C GLY A 203 -6.76 -4.87 0.27
N GLY A 204 -7.81 -4.12 0.55
CA GLY A 204 -8.62 -4.23 1.77
C GLY A 204 -9.62 -5.38 1.76
N PRO A 205 -10.93 -5.09 1.94
CA PRO A 205 -11.96 -6.12 2.11
C PRO A 205 -12.18 -7.00 0.90
N VAL A 206 -12.74 -8.17 1.15
CA VAL A 206 -13.04 -9.20 0.14
C VAL A 206 -13.77 -8.63 -1.06
N GLY A 207 -13.22 -8.89 -2.24
CA GLY A 207 -13.77 -8.50 -3.54
C GLY A 207 -13.10 -7.26 -4.15
N GLU A 208 -12.27 -6.53 -3.43
CA GLU A 208 -11.55 -5.39 -4.01
C GLU A 208 -10.63 -5.85 -5.15
N LEU A 209 -10.76 -5.15 -6.26
CA LEU A 209 -9.95 -5.29 -7.46
C LEU A 209 -9.70 -3.88 -8.00
N GLU A 210 -8.46 -3.45 -7.97
CA GLU A 210 -8.10 -2.08 -8.22
C GLU A 210 -7.04 -2.03 -9.31
N TYR A 211 -7.31 -1.27 -10.37
CA TYR A 211 -6.41 -1.09 -11.51
C TYR A 211 -6.22 0.37 -11.89
N GLU A 212 -6.72 1.28 -11.05
CA GLU A 212 -6.51 2.71 -11.13
C GLU A 212 -6.02 3.23 -9.78
N SER A 213 -5.11 4.18 -9.80
CA SER A 213 -4.56 4.86 -8.64
C SER A 213 -4.54 6.36 -8.87
N PHE A 214 -4.25 7.15 -7.87
CA PHE A 214 -3.97 8.57 -8.09
C PHE A 214 -2.71 8.76 -8.97
N ASN A 215 -2.61 9.90 -9.64
CA ASN A 215 -1.33 10.55 -9.91
C ASN A 215 -0.97 11.36 -8.67
N ALA A 216 0.27 11.35 -8.23
CA ALA A 216 0.73 12.04 -7.03
C ALA A 216 2.00 12.85 -7.26
N ALA A 217 2.05 14.02 -6.64
CA ALA A 217 3.25 14.85 -6.57
C ALA A 217 3.36 15.52 -5.20
N GLN A 218 4.58 15.75 -4.76
CA GLN A 218 4.87 16.59 -3.61
C GLN A 218 5.28 17.99 -4.08
N ALA A 219 4.68 19.02 -3.48
CA ALA A 219 5.04 20.42 -3.69
C ALA A 219 5.60 20.99 -2.37
N LYS A 220 6.89 21.26 -2.33
CA LYS A 220 7.61 21.83 -1.20
C LYS A 220 7.93 23.29 -1.48
N PHE A 221 7.36 24.18 -0.67
CA PHE A 221 7.56 25.62 -0.73
C PHE A 221 8.62 26.02 0.30
N LYS A 222 9.82 26.34 -0.15
CA LYS A 222 10.89 26.87 0.71
C LYS A 222 10.80 28.39 0.73
N ILE A 223 10.57 28.95 1.90
CA ILE A 223 10.30 30.38 2.09
C ILE A 223 11.50 31.04 2.77
N LYS A 224 11.90 32.19 2.25
CA LYS A 224 13.00 32.98 2.80
C LYS A 224 12.51 34.40 3.17
N GLY A 225 12.51 34.68 4.45
CA GLY A 225 12.19 35.99 5.01
C GLY A 225 13.39 36.89 5.18
N VAL A 226 13.15 38.03 5.83
CA VAL A 226 14.18 38.98 6.32
C VAL A 226 13.80 39.35 7.74
N SER A 227 14.56 38.86 8.70
CA SER A 227 14.35 39.15 10.12
C SER A 227 15.09 40.42 10.51
N VAL A 228 14.39 41.33 11.20
CA VAL A 228 14.94 42.53 11.84
C VAL A 228 14.17 42.75 13.14
N HIS A 229 14.71 43.64 14.02
CA HIS A 229 14.04 43.97 15.27
C HIS A 229 12.62 44.51 15.00
N PRO A 230 11.56 43.97 15.63
CA PRO A 230 10.18 44.35 15.35
C PRO A 230 9.88 45.84 15.46
N GLY A 231 10.49 46.52 16.42
CA GLY A 231 10.34 47.96 16.64
C GLY A 231 10.88 48.83 15.50
N THR A 232 11.72 48.29 14.60
CA THR A 232 12.31 49.00 13.45
C THR A 232 12.02 48.27 12.11
N ALA A 233 11.02 47.43 12.10
CA ALA A 233 10.72 46.51 10.99
C ALA A 233 10.05 47.16 9.78
N LYS A 234 9.47 48.35 9.92
CA LYS A 234 8.70 49.02 8.85
C LYS A 234 9.53 49.18 7.57
N GLY A 235 9.04 48.58 6.47
CA GLY A 235 9.69 48.62 5.15
C GLY A 235 10.96 47.75 5.02
N LYS A 236 11.27 46.91 6.04
CA LYS A 236 12.49 46.07 6.05
C LYS A 236 12.21 44.62 6.28
N MET A 237 11.32 44.28 7.23
CA MET A 237 11.00 42.92 7.58
C MET A 237 10.15 42.24 6.47
N ILE A 238 10.53 41.03 6.15
CA ILE A 238 9.71 40.09 5.41
C ILE A 238 9.55 38.86 6.29
N ASN A 239 8.36 38.61 6.79
CA ASN A 239 8.11 37.51 7.73
C ASN A 239 7.71 36.25 6.96
N ALA A 240 8.57 35.22 6.98
CA ALA A 240 8.32 33.98 6.28
C ALA A 240 7.07 33.23 6.80
N SER A 241 6.72 33.34 8.10
CA SER A 241 5.49 32.75 8.62
C SER A 241 4.23 33.39 8.04
N LEU A 242 4.25 34.70 7.73
CA LEU A 242 3.11 35.34 7.06
C LEU A 242 3.00 34.90 5.60
N ILE A 243 4.13 34.70 4.91
CA ILE A 243 4.14 34.15 3.55
C ILE A 243 3.61 32.71 3.55
N ALA A 244 4.03 31.88 4.53
CA ALA A 244 3.49 30.51 4.67
C ALA A 244 1.98 30.51 4.83
N SER A 245 1.44 31.39 5.69
CA SER A 245 -0.01 31.56 5.86
C SER A 245 -0.69 32.01 4.56
N GLU A 246 -0.07 32.94 3.82
CA GLU A 246 -0.58 33.43 2.54
C GLU A 246 -0.63 32.30 1.49
N ILE A 247 0.41 31.46 1.42
CA ILE A 247 0.41 30.27 0.55
C ILE A 247 -0.81 29.40 0.84
N ILE A 248 -1.03 29.03 2.11
CA ILE A 248 -2.12 28.15 2.54
C ILE A 248 -3.49 28.77 2.21
N GLU A 249 -3.65 30.08 2.39
CA GLU A 249 -4.89 30.77 2.08
C GLU A 249 -5.21 30.82 0.58
N MET A 250 -4.25 30.66 -0.29
CA MET A 250 -4.45 30.64 -1.74
C MET A 250 -4.95 29.30 -2.28
N PHE A 251 -4.81 28.21 -1.52
CA PHE A 251 -5.30 26.91 -1.95
C PHE A 251 -6.84 26.80 -1.90
N PRO A 252 -7.46 26.05 -2.82
CA PRO A 252 -8.88 25.78 -2.81
C PRO A 252 -9.32 25.10 -1.51
N LYS A 253 -10.35 25.63 -0.86
CA LYS A 253 -10.83 25.15 0.46
C LYS A 253 -11.71 23.91 0.37
N ASP A 254 -12.16 23.53 -0.81
CA ASP A 254 -13.03 22.37 -1.04
C ASP A 254 -12.28 21.20 -1.69
N GLU A 255 -11.09 21.42 -2.24
CA GLU A 255 -10.24 20.37 -2.79
C GLU A 255 -9.23 19.88 -1.73
N VAL A 256 -9.74 19.35 -0.63
CA VAL A 256 -8.96 18.82 0.50
C VAL A 256 -9.44 17.39 0.82
N PRO A 257 -8.60 16.53 1.42
CA PRO A 257 -8.98 15.14 1.71
C PRO A 257 -10.30 15.02 2.48
N GLU A 258 -10.56 15.94 3.41
CA GLU A 258 -11.73 15.92 4.29
C GLU A 258 -13.04 16.23 3.56
N LYS A 259 -12.98 16.67 2.31
CA LYS A 259 -14.15 17.10 1.50
C LYS A 259 -14.25 16.39 0.16
N THR A 260 -13.37 15.47 -0.14
CA THR A 260 -13.29 14.79 -1.44
C THR A 260 -13.45 13.29 -1.31
N GLU A 261 -14.10 12.66 -2.29
CA GLU A 261 -14.33 11.22 -2.35
C GLU A 261 -14.20 10.67 -3.78
N GLY A 262 -14.23 9.35 -3.91
CA GLY A 262 -14.21 8.68 -5.22
C GLY A 262 -13.02 9.14 -6.08
N TYR A 263 -13.30 9.66 -7.27
CA TYR A 263 -12.32 10.13 -8.25
C TYR A 263 -11.90 11.60 -8.06
N GLU A 264 -12.38 12.28 -7.04
CA GLU A 264 -12.05 13.67 -6.78
C GLU A 264 -10.63 13.82 -6.25
N GLY A 265 -9.84 14.69 -6.91
CA GLY A 265 -8.48 15.02 -6.50
C GLY A 265 -8.43 16.09 -5.41
N PHE A 266 -7.29 16.24 -4.76
CA PHE A 266 -7.11 17.17 -3.65
C PHE A 266 -5.69 17.73 -3.56
N TYR A 267 -5.56 18.75 -2.71
CA TYR A 267 -4.31 19.25 -2.15
C TYR A 267 -4.33 18.98 -0.64
N PHE A 268 -3.38 18.21 -0.15
CA PHE A 268 -3.23 17.90 1.26
C PHE A 268 -2.06 18.67 1.86
N LEU A 269 -2.33 19.55 2.82
CA LEU A 269 -1.29 20.19 3.61
C LEU A 269 -0.68 19.17 4.55
N ASP A 270 0.50 18.70 4.23
CA ASP A 270 1.19 17.64 4.95
C ASP A 270 2.03 18.18 6.10
N GLU A 271 2.86 19.18 5.83
CA GLU A 271 3.73 19.76 6.83
C GLU A 271 3.82 21.30 6.70
N MET A 272 3.96 21.97 7.83
CA MET A 272 4.28 23.39 7.90
C MET A 272 5.23 23.67 9.06
N LYS A 273 6.39 24.24 8.75
CA LYS A 273 7.34 24.76 9.74
C LYS A 273 7.76 26.18 9.35
N SER A 274 7.74 27.13 10.26
CA SER A 274 8.17 28.49 9.93
C SER A 274 8.53 29.34 11.15
N ASN A 275 9.36 30.31 10.90
CA ASN A 275 9.68 31.45 11.79
C ASN A 275 9.75 32.74 10.95
N CYS A 276 10.29 33.82 11.48
CA CYS A 276 10.37 35.09 10.74
C CYS A 276 11.34 35.02 9.56
N GLU A 277 12.41 34.23 9.66
CA GLU A 277 13.53 34.23 8.71
C GLU A 277 13.35 33.15 7.61
N GLU A 278 12.81 32.03 7.97
CA GLU A 278 12.62 30.88 7.05
C GLU A 278 11.32 30.14 7.31
N GLY A 279 10.84 29.45 6.30
CA GLY A 279 9.68 28.56 6.41
C GLY A 279 9.69 27.48 5.34
N GLU A 280 8.99 26.42 5.64
CA GLU A 280 8.71 25.34 4.72
C GLU A 280 7.25 24.96 4.83
N VAL A 281 6.58 24.80 3.68
CA VAL A 281 5.21 24.28 3.57
C VAL A 281 5.24 23.15 2.57
N VAL A 282 4.68 21.99 2.92
CA VAL A 282 4.64 20.81 2.07
C VAL A 282 3.19 20.48 1.76
N TYR A 283 2.89 20.35 0.49
CA TYR A 283 1.61 19.84 0.00
C TYR A 283 1.80 18.57 -0.79
N ILE A 284 0.91 17.60 -0.59
CA ILE A 284 0.73 16.46 -1.47
C ILE A 284 -0.42 16.79 -2.43
N ILE A 285 -0.17 16.59 -3.72
CA ILE A 285 -1.13 16.85 -4.81
C ILE A 285 -1.56 15.50 -5.36
N ARG A 286 -2.87 15.23 -5.41
CA ARG A 286 -3.40 13.99 -5.95
C ARG A 286 -4.59 14.24 -6.87
N ASP A 287 -4.64 13.51 -8.00
CA ASP A 287 -5.81 13.44 -8.88
C ASP A 287 -5.74 12.18 -9.74
N HIS A 288 -6.87 11.50 -9.96
CA HIS A 288 -6.93 10.34 -10.87
C HIS A 288 -6.79 10.76 -12.32
N ASP A 289 -7.39 11.89 -12.69
CA ASP A 289 -7.32 12.44 -14.04
C ASP A 289 -5.98 13.14 -14.27
N LYS A 290 -5.25 12.70 -15.29
CA LYS A 290 -3.92 13.24 -15.62
C LYS A 290 -3.96 14.73 -16.01
N ALA A 291 -5.00 15.17 -16.73
CA ALA A 291 -5.09 16.57 -17.13
C ALA A 291 -5.36 17.47 -15.92
N LYS A 292 -6.24 17.05 -15.01
CA LYS A 292 -6.50 17.76 -13.75
C LYS A 292 -5.27 17.76 -12.85
N PHE A 293 -4.55 16.63 -12.76
CA PHE A 293 -3.28 16.56 -12.02
C PHE A 293 -2.24 17.56 -12.54
N LEU A 294 -2.07 17.64 -13.86
CA LEU A 294 -1.17 18.62 -14.47
C LEU A 294 -1.63 20.06 -14.21
N ALA A 295 -2.94 20.33 -14.27
CA ALA A 295 -3.50 21.64 -13.93
C ALA A 295 -3.24 22.02 -12.47
N LYS A 296 -3.37 21.05 -11.54
CA LYS A 296 -3.04 21.26 -10.12
C LYS A 296 -1.55 21.61 -9.92
N LYS A 297 -0.67 20.96 -10.65
CA LYS A 297 0.78 21.28 -10.63
C LYS A 297 1.07 22.66 -11.20
N GLU A 298 0.38 23.06 -12.26
CA GLU A 298 0.53 24.40 -12.82
C GLU A 298 0.04 25.48 -11.84
N PHE A 299 -1.10 25.26 -11.19
CA PHE A 299 -1.61 26.14 -10.16
C PHE A 299 -0.58 26.47 -9.07
N VAL A 300 0.18 25.47 -8.56
CA VAL A 300 1.19 25.75 -7.52
C VAL A 300 2.40 26.53 -8.06
N LYS A 301 2.75 26.41 -9.33
CA LYS A 301 3.78 27.24 -9.96
C LYS A 301 3.33 28.70 -10.10
N GLU A 302 2.11 28.90 -10.62
CA GLU A 302 1.51 30.23 -10.76
C GLU A 302 1.38 30.93 -9.39
N LEU A 303 1.04 30.17 -8.32
CA LEU A 303 0.98 30.67 -6.96
C LEU A 303 2.32 31.23 -6.50
N VAL A 304 3.41 30.50 -6.72
CA VAL A 304 4.77 30.95 -6.38
C VAL A 304 5.17 32.20 -7.16
N GLU A 305 4.90 32.23 -8.46
CA GLU A 305 5.16 33.41 -9.30
C GLU A 305 4.42 34.64 -8.79
N LYS A 306 3.14 34.47 -8.42
CA LYS A 306 2.29 35.55 -7.89
C LYS A 306 2.83 36.12 -6.58
N ILE A 307 3.28 35.24 -5.67
CA ILE A 307 3.88 35.66 -4.39
C ILE A 307 5.21 36.39 -4.64
N ASN A 308 6.12 35.81 -5.41
CA ASN A 308 7.42 36.42 -5.70
C ASN A 308 7.27 37.79 -6.39
N LYS A 309 6.31 37.91 -7.30
CA LYS A 309 5.96 39.20 -7.94
C LYS A 309 5.46 40.24 -6.92
N LYS A 310 4.58 39.83 -5.98
CA LYS A 310 4.05 40.69 -4.91
C LYS A 310 5.17 41.28 -4.04
N TYR A 311 6.16 40.47 -3.70
CA TYR A 311 7.29 40.87 -2.87
C TYR A 311 8.45 41.51 -3.65
N GLY A 312 8.35 41.53 -5.00
CA GLY A 312 9.37 42.11 -5.88
C GLY A 312 10.72 41.38 -5.87
N ARG A 313 10.77 40.18 -5.33
CA ARG A 313 11.93 39.30 -5.22
C ARG A 313 11.54 37.87 -4.99
N GLU A 314 12.47 36.92 -5.23
CA GLU A 314 12.27 35.51 -4.89
C GLU A 314 12.28 35.32 -3.36
N VAL A 315 11.08 35.19 -2.78
CA VAL A 315 10.89 34.87 -1.36
C VAL A 315 10.40 33.44 -1.17
N VAL A 316 9.90 32.81 -2.24
CA VAL A 316 9.47 31.39 -2.26
C VAL A 316 10.14 30.67 -3.40
N LYS A 317 10.76 29.53 -3.11
CA LYS A 317 11.27 28.57 -4.08
C LYS A 317 10.43 27.31 -4.01
N LEU A 318 9.93 26.83 -5.16
CA LEU A 318 9.16 25.61 -5.29
C LEU A 318 10.07 24.43 -5.66
N GLU A 319 9.97 23.34 -4.91
CA GLU A 319 10.45 22.02 -5.30
C GLU A 319 9.22 21.15 -5.57
N LEU A 320 9.04 20.74 -6.82
CA LEU A 320 7.90 19.95 -7.26
C LEU A 320 8.41 18.61 -7.79
N LYS A 321 8.02 17.52 -7.12
CA LYS A 321 8.48 16.16 -7.43
C LYS A 321 7.27 15.26 -7.68
N ASP A 322 7.23 14.59 -8.83
CA ASP A 322 6.27 13.53 -9.08
C ASP A 322 6.67 12.28 -8.29
N GLU A 323 5.69 11.62 -7.69
CA GLU A 323 5.91 10.41 -6.87
C GLU A 323 5.51 9.15 -7.63
N TYR A 324 4.30 9.13 -8.18
CA TYR A 324 3.79 8.05 -9.01
C TYR A 324 2.65 8.54 -9.91
N TYR A 325 2.26 7.69 -10.86
CA TYR A 325 1.17 7.97 -11.80
C TYR A 325 0.08 6.91 -11.71
N ASN A 326 -1.11 7.25 -12.20
CA ASN A 326 -2.25 6.34 -12.26
C ASN A 326 -1.92 5.12 -13.11
N MET A 327 -1.85 3.94 -12.49
CA MET A 327 -1.57 2.67 -13.18
C MET A 327 -2.61 2.32 -14.26
N GLY A 328 -3.81 2.88 -14.17
CA GLY A 328 -4.85 2.74 -15.20
C GLY A 328 -4.40 3.18 -16.59
N GLU A 329 -3.44 4.13 -16.68
CA GLU A 329 -2.84 4.53 -17.95
C GLU A 329 -2.11 3.38 -18.68
N ILE A 330 -1.57 2.44 -17.91
CA ILE A 330 -0.88 1.26 -18.45
C ILE A 330 -1.85 0.08 -18.57
N ILE A 331 -2.62 -0.18 -17.51
CA ILE A 331 -3.48 -1.37 -17.42
C ILE A 331 -4.62 -1.35 -18.43
N LYS A 332 -5.10 -0.17 -18.87
CA LYS A 332 -6.12 -0.05 -19.93
C LYS A 332 -5.78 -0.78 -21.24
N ASP A 333 -4.49 -0.89 -21.54
CA ASP A 333 -4.01 -1.61 -22.73
C ASP A 333 -3.78 -3.12 -22.45
N HIS A 334 -3.99 -3.54 -21.19
CA HIS A 334 -3.79 -4.89 -20.68
C HIS A 334 -4.99 -5.41 -19.85
N MET A 335 -6.22 -4.97 -20.17
CA MET A 335 -7.42 -5.29 -19.39
C MET A 335 -7.66 -6.77 -19.15
N TYR A 336 -7.06 -7.65 -19.95
CA TYR A 336 -7.15 -9.10 -19.75
C TYR A 336 -6.66 -9.53 -18.36
N VAL A 337 -5.72 -8.81 -17.73
CA VAL A 337 -5.24 -9.14 -16.37
C VAL A 337 -6.32 -8.84 -15.33
N VAL A 338 -7.08 -7.76 -15.53
CA VAL A 338 -8.24 -7.41 -14.68
C VAL A 338 -9.37 -8.40 -14.89
N ASP A 339 -9.63 -8.79 -16.14
CA ASP A 339 -10.70 -9.76 -16.48
C ASP A 339 -10.43 -11.13 -15.88
N ILE A 340 -9.17 -11.60 -15.84
CA ILE A 340 -8.80 -12.87 -15.18
C ILE A 340 -9.13 -12.81 -13.69
N ALA A 341 -8.68 -11.76 -12.99
CA ALA A 341 -8.93 -11.62 -11.55
C ALA A 341 -10.44 -11.50 -11.24
N LYS A 342 -11.16 -10.72 -12.05
CA LYS A 342 -12.62 -10.59 -11.96
C LYS A 342 -13.31 -11.97 -12.14
N GLN A 343 -12.94 -12.71 -13.18
CA GLN A 343 -13.50 -14.04 -13.45
C GLN A 343 -13.18 -15.01 -12.31
N ALA A 344 -11.97 -14.97 -11.76
CA ALA A 344 -11.59 -15.81 -10.62
C ALA A 344 -12.48 -15.52 -9.40
N MET A 345 -12.73 -14.27 -9.08
CA MET A 345 -13.65 -13.88 -8.00
C MET A 345 -15.07 -14.39 -8.28
N GLU A 346 -15.58 -14.16 -9.48
CA GLU A 346 -16.95 -14.59 -9.88
C GLU A 346 -17.11 -16.11 -9.81
N ASN A 347 -16.12 -16.90 -10.25
CA ASN A 347 -16.11 -18.36 -10.15
C ASN A 347 -16.21 -18.86 -8.70
N LEU A 348 -15.67 -18.09 -7.76
CA LEU A 348 -15.68 -18.38 -6.32
C LEU A 348 -16.90 -17.76 -5.60
N GLY A 349 -17.83 -17.17 -6.34
CA GLY A 349 -19.01 -16.50 -5.77
C GLY A 349 -18.68 -15.22 -5.01
N ILE A 350 -17.51 -14.64 -5.26
CA ILE A 350 -17.11 -13.34 -4.72
C ILE A 350 -17.51 -12.25 -5.71
N LYS A 351 -18.27 -11.26 -5.23
CA LYS A 351 -18.62 -10.10 -6.06
C LYS A 351 -17.43 -9.18 -6.20
N PRO A 352 -16.90 -8.94 -7.41
CA PRO A 352 -15.82 -7.97 -7.60
C PRO A 352 -16.26 -6.55 -7.22
N LEU A 353 -15.46 -5.86 -6.44
CA LEU A 353 -15.59 -4.47 -6.06
C LEU A 353 -14.51 -3.66 -6.77
N ILE A 354 -14.78 -3.32 -8.03
CA ILE A 354 -13.83 -2.55 -8.85
C ILE A 354 -13.93 -1.10 -8.46
N LYS A 355 -12.86 -0.54 -7.92
CA LYS A 355 -12.75 0.86 -7.53
C LYS A 355 -11.33 1.38 -7.78
N ALA A 356 -11.18 2.69 -7.80
CA ALA A 356 -9.87 3.33 -7.87
C ALA A 356 -9.28 3.49 -6.46
N ILE A 357 -7.99 3.26 -6.32
CA ILE A 357 -7.24 3.52 -5.08
C ILE A 357 -7.10 5.04 -4.89
N ARG A 358 -7.44 5.54 -3.72
CA ARG A 358 -7.18 6.94 -3.35
C ARG A 358 -5.76 7.14 -2.76
N GLY A 359 -4.81 6.45 -3.32
CA GLY A 359 -3.41 6.41 -2.98
C GLY A 359 -2.59 5.87 -4.12
N GLY A 360 -1.39 5.38 -3.83
CA GLY A 360 -0.56 4.57 -4.70
C GLY A 360 -0.33 3.21 -4.06
N THR A 361 0.18 2.26 -4.82
CA THR A 361 0.69 0.98 -4.37
C THR A 361 1.96 0.67 -5.16
N ASP A 362 2.70 -0.35 -4.76
CA ASP A 362 3.82 -0.86 -5.56
C ASP A 362 3.39 -1.16 -7.01
N GLY A 363 2.16 -1.69 -7.21
CA GLY A 363 1.58 -1.94 -8.51
C GLY A 363 1.51 -0.72 -9.42
N SER A 364 1.33 0.49 -8.83
CA SER A 364 1.31 1.73 -9.60
C SER A 364 2.66 2.00 -10.27
N LYS A 365 3.76 1.87 -9.54
CA LYS A 365 5.12 2.07 -10.07
C LYS A 365 5.56 0.92 -10.99
N ILE A 366 5.32 -0.32 -10.56
CA ILE A 366 5.69 -1.53 -11.31
C ILE A 366 5.01 -1.57 -12.68
N SER A 367 3.74 -1.14 -12.78
CA SER A 367 3.02 -1.05 -14.06
C SER A 367 3.74 -0.14 -15.04
N PHE A 368 4.24 1.03 -14.59
CA PHE A 368 5.01 1.94 -15.45
C PHE A 368 6.41 1.41 -15.81
N MET A 369 6.93 0.41 -15.10
CA MET A 369 8.16 -0.29 -15.48
C MET A 369 7.95 -1.35 -16.57
N GLY A 370 6.70 -1.54 -17.02
CA GLY A 370 6.32 -2.44 -18.10
C GLY A 370 5.76 -3.78 -17.66
N LEU A 371 5.40 -3.94 -16.40
CA LEU A 371 4.74 -5.12 -15.86
C LEU A 371 3.33 -4.73 -15.36
N PRO A 372 2.26 -4.97 -16.12
CA PRO A 372 0.89 -4.66 -15.67
C PRO A 372 0.58 -5.35 -14.35
N THR A 373 0.29 -4.57 -13.30
CA THR A 373 0.17 -5.09 -11.93
C THR A 373 -1.01 -4.43 -11.21
N PRO A 374 -2.27 -4.91 -11.41
CA PRO A 374 -3.41 -4.49 -10.62
C PRO A 374 -3.32 -5.03 -9.19
N ASN A 375 -4.09 -4.42 -8.27
CA ASN A 375 -4.16 -4.77 -6.87
C ASN A 375 -5.39 -5.62 -6.55
N ILE A 376 -5.24 -6.64 -5.71
CA ILE A 376 -6.29 -7.54 -5.24
C ILE A 376 -6.35 -7.50 -3.72
N PHE A 377 -7.54 -7.69 -3.16
CA PHE A 377 -7.77 -7.72 -1.72
C PHE A 377 -6.90 -8.77 -1.00
N ALA A 378 -6.43 -8.40 0.19
CA ALA A 378 -5.82 -9.29 1.17
C ALA A 378 -6.69 -9.47 2.44
N GLY A 379 -7.86 -8.88 2.47
CA GLY A 379 -8.90 -9.11 3.48
C GLY A 379 -8.74 -8.38 4.80
N GLY A 380 -7.72 -7.54 4.95
CA GLY A 380 -7.51 -6.73 6.14
C GLY A 380 -8.39 -5.48 6.16
N GLU A 381 -8.53 -4.87 7.33
CA GLU A 381 -9.38 -3.71 7.58
C GLU A 381 -8.75 -2.77 8.61
N ASN A 382 -9.10 -1.49 8.54
CA ASN A 382 -8.68 -0.43 9.47
C ASN A 382 -7.15 -0.32 9.58
N PHE A 383 -6.46 -0.39 8.47
CA PHE A 383 -4.99 -0.38 8.36
C PHE A 383 -4.32 0.80 9.05
N HIS A 384 -3.01 0.72 9.24
CA HIS A 384 -2.13 1.77 9.77
C HIS A 384 -2.43 2.21 11.20
N GLY A 385 -3.03 1.34 12.02
CA GLY A 385 -3.34 1.72 13.39
C GLY A 385 -3.77 0.60 14.31
N LYS A 386 -4.04 0.96 15.55
CA LYS A 386 -4.38 0.04 16.65
C LYS A 386 -5.75 -0.66 16.53
N TYR A 387 -6.55 -0.29 15.54
CA TYR A 387 -7.86 -0.87 15.28
C TYR A 387 -7.86 -1.79 14.07
N GLU A 388 -6.68 -2.08 13.55
CA GLU A 388 -6.47 -3.01 12.44
C GLU A 388 -6.91 -4.42 12.81
N PHE A 389 -7.58 -5.08 11.87
CA PHE A 389 -7.97 -6.47 12.01
C PHE A 389 -8.05 -7.18 10.65
N VAL A 390 -8.03 -8.49 10.67
CA VAL A 390 -8.30 -9.33 9.51
C VAL A 390 -9.19 -10.51 9.88
N ALA A 391 -10.08 -10.92 9.00
CA ALA A 391 -10.83 -12.14 9.16
C ALA A 391 -10.09 -13.31 8.52
N LEU A 392 -9.97 -14.43 9.25
CA LEU A 392 -9.32 -15.64 8.74
C LEU A 392 -9.96 -16.12 7.43
N GLU A 393 -11.29 -16.11 7.36
CA GLU A 393 -12.05 -16.51 6.18
C GLU A 393 -11.87 -15.54 4.99
N SER A 394 -11.47 -14.29 5.24
CA SER A 394 -11.11 -13.35 4.18
C SER A 394 -9.78 -13.72 3.55
N MET A 395 -8.78 -14.07 4.35
CA MET A 395 -7.49 -14.56 3.88
C MET A 395 -7.63 -15.89 3.11
N GLU A 396 -8.48 -16.82 3.60
CA GLU A 396 -8.78 -18.06 2.87
C GLU A 396 -9.35 -17.78 1.48
N LYS A 397 -10.25 -16.79 1.35
CA LYS A 397 -10.82 -16.38 0.07
C LYS A 397 -9.78 -15.72 -0.85
N ALA A 398 -8.90 -14.88 -0.32
CA ALA A 398 -7.82 -14.28 -1.10
C ALA A 398 -6.87 -15.35 -1.65
N THR A 399 -6.53 -16.34 -0.82
CA THR A 399 -5.76 -17.52 -1.24
C THR A 399 -6.48 -18.30 -2.33
N ASP A 400 -7.79 -18.49 -2.21
CA ASP A 400 -8.62 -19.15 -3.25
C ASP A 400 -8.59 -18.38 -4.57
N VAL A 401 -8.63 -17.04 -4.52
CA VAL A 401 -8.56 -16.18 -5.73
C VAL A 401 -7.21 -16.33 -6.42
N ILE A 402 -6.10 -16.36 -5.67
CA ILE A 402 -4.77 -16.62 -6.24
C ILE A 402 -4.76 -17.95 -7.00
N VAL A 403 -5.23 -19.04 -6.36
CA VAL A 403 -5.28 -20.37 -6.98
C VAL A 403 -6.17 -20.37 -8.23
N GLU A 404 -7.31 -19.70 -8.20
CA GLU A 404 -8.23 -19.65 -9.33
C GLU A 404 -7.68 -18.82 -10.50
N ILE A 405 -6.99 -17.68 -10.24
CA ILE A 405 -6.27 -16.92 -11.27
C ILE A 405 -5.24 -17.80 -11.98
N ILE A 406 -4.48 -18.58 -11.20
CA ILE A 406 -3.45 -19.48 -11.73
C ILE A 406 -4.07 -20.54 -12.65
N LYS A 407 -5.19 -21.13 -12.26
CA LYS A 407 -5.94 -22.11 -13.08
C LYS A 407 -6.44 -21.49 -14.37
N LEU A 408 -7.09 -20.33 -14.29
CA LEU A 408 -7.60 -19.61 -15.46
C LEU A 408 -6.46 -19.20 -16.41
N ASN A 409 -5.30 -18.85 -15.89
CA ASN A 409 -4.13 -18.56 -16.71
C ASN A 409 -3.60 -19.80 -17.45
N ALA A 410 -3.64 -20.97 -16.84
CA ALA A 410 -3.21 -22.22 -17.47
C ALA A 410 -4.14 -22.69 -18.62
N GLU A 411 -5.39 -22.28 -18.62
CA GLU A 411 -6.38 -22.61 -19.64
C GLU A 411 -6.24 -21.77 -20.92
N ARG A 412 -5.59 -20.63 -20.84
CA ARG A 412 -5.35 -19.69 -21.96
C ARG A 412 -4.16 -20.08 -22.81
#